data_38c4cd90c56d379ccab968bbaa0ec84e
#
_entry.id   38c4cd90c56d379ccab968bbaa0ec84e
#
_cell.length_a   1.000
_cell.length_b   1.000
_cell.length_c   1.000
_cell.angle_alpha   90.00
_cell.angle_beta   90.00
_cell.angle_gamma   90.00
#
_symmetry.space_group_name_H-M   'P 1'
#
loop_
_entity.id
_entity.type
_entity.pdbx_description
1 polymer ?
#
loop_
_entity_poly.entity_id
_entity_poly.type
_entity_poly.pdbx_seq_one_letter_code
_entity_poly.pdbx_strand_id
1 'polypeptide(L)'
;MKYLSLIPKIVLVIFLLIEATVFASEQKLPLMKGKKIVAMVNDEPITLQEFNQEVSSLKGSKSAEGKKGTESELLRRLINTKLIIQEARKIGLDELPEVKNMVDVFSRITLRELLAERQLKDVKADQKEIEKIYKELAKEWKIKSVIFEKEDSAKKMEEEIKEGKSFDEVARKVVSDGAAKGGEESNYLSRKDLLPQVAETVSKMEAGSVSPIIPVGSGFAVLKVEDIRYSESEEAREMAKREALVLKKKGVLENYNDALIKKYVKLNKKVFDDIDFEAKEPGFQKLLEDKRVIAEIQGEKPITVGELTDNLRQQLYHGVERAIESKNLNERKIPALNEMLHKRVFRKEALRLRIDKTETYKNRVKEYENSVIFGAFIQKVVVPDIELKEEELKTYYNDHIKEYTMPEMMKINSLVFAKREFAETALEKLRKGTDFQWLTENAEGQIDKSNSKDILNFEGKFLTTKDLPEGVRKSISGVRPGDFRLYESVEGYFYALAIQDVIPAKPQPFEEAKKKIAGIVFDDKLKKAVEEWAEKLRAVSDVKVYLTY
;
A
#
# COMPACT_ATOMS: atom_id res chain seq x y z
N MET A 1 11.34 -59.42 -51.94
CA MET A 1 10.81 -59.89 -50.62
C MET A 1 10.95 -58.72 -49.67
N LYS A 2 9.83 -58.00 -49.49
CA LYS A 2 9.00 -57.95 -48.27
C LYS A 2 9.82 -57.57 -47.04
N TYR A 3 9.66 -56.33 -46.57
CA TYR A 3 8.94 -56.05 -45.32
C TYR A 3 8.54 -54.56 -45.26
N LEU A 4 7.23 -54.39 -45.14
CA LEU A 4 6.55 -53.12 -44.89
C LEU A 4 6.88 -52.57 -43.50
N SER A 5 7.09 -51.28 -43.42
CA SER A 5 7.23 -50.51 -42.21
C SER A 5 5.92 -49.93 -41.78
N LEU A 6 5.63 -50.00 -40.48
CA LEU A 6 4.59 -49.19 -39.82
C LEU A 6 5.15 -47.83 -39.42
N ILE A 7 4.53 -46.79 -39.93
CA ILE A 7 4.69 -45.43 -39.43
C ILE A 7 3.52 -45.14 -38.48
N PRO A 8 3.77 -44.74 -37.21
CA PRO A 8 2.68 -44.28 -36.38
C PRO A 8 2.29 -42.86 -36.74
N LYS A 9 1.01 -42.66 -36.99
CA LYS A 9 0.37 -41.36 -37.22
C LYS A 9 0.48 -40.49 -35.97
N ILE A 10 1.28 -39.45 -36.04
CA ILE A 10 1.23 -38.34 -35.08
C ILE A 10 -0.03 -37.53 -35.43
N VAL A 11 -1.02 -37.61 -34.58
CA VAL A 11 -2.20 -36.75 -34.60
C VAL A 11 -1.74 -35.39 -34.07
N LEU A 12 -1.54 -34.45 -34.99
CA LEU A 12 -1.34 -33.06 -34.67
C LEU A 12 -2.68 -32.46 -34.19
N VAL A 13 -2.91 -32.43 -32.88
CA VAL A 13 -4.02 -31.68 -32.30
C VAL A 13 -3.64 -30.19 -32.38
N ILE A 14 -4.12 -29.54 -33.42
CA ILE A 14 -4.15 -28.09 -33.52
C ILE A 14 -5.18 -27.61 -32.50
N PHE A 15 -4.71 -27.14 -31.35
CA PHE A 15 -5.50 -26.31 -30.46
C PHE A 15 -5.75 -24.98 -31.20
N LEU A 16 -6.90 -24.90 -31.87
CA LEU A 16 -7.51 -23.64 -32.24
C LEU A 16 -7.88 -22.94 -30.93
N LEU A 17 -6.98 -22.04 -30.47
CA LEU A 17 -7.35 -20.96 -29.59
C LEU A 17 -8.37 -20.11 -30.34
N ILE A 18 -9.64 -20.40 -30.14
CA ILE A 18 -10.72 -19.47 -30.44
C ILE A 18 -10.52 -18.33 -29.43
N GLU A 19 -9.73 -17.34 -29.81
CA GLU A 19 -9.91 -16.01 -29.26
C GLU A 19 -11.37 -15.64 -29.54
N ALA A 20 -12.18 -15.65 -28.51
CA ALA A 20 -13.49 -15.03 -28.54
C ALA A 20 -13.23 -13.51 -28.69
N THR A 21 -12.87 -13.09 -29.88
CA THR A 21 -13.10 -11.74 -30.33
C THR A 21 -14.61 -11.58 -30.30
N VAL A 22 -15.10 -10.89 -29.27
CA VAL A 22 -16.44 -10.33 -29.28
C VAL A 22 -16.52 -9.52 -30.56
N PHE A 23 -17.21 -10.06 -31.57
CA PHE A 23 -17.62 -9.33 -32.75
C PHE A 23 -18.62 -8.24 -32.29
N ALA A 24 -18.09 -7.13 -31.75
CA ALA A 24 -18.77 -5.87 -31.90
C ALA A 24 -18.83 -5.67 -33.42
N SER A 25 -20.01 -5.62 -34.00
CA SER A 25 -20.22 -5.30 -35.41
C SER A 25 -19.29 -4.17 -35.75
N GLU A 26 -18.55 -4.23 -36.88
CA GLU A 26 -17.68 -3.15 -37.36
C GLU A 26 -18.53 -1.91 -37.66
N GLN A 27 -18.97 -1.25 -36.61
CA GLN A 27 -19.54 0.09 -36.75
C GLN A 27 -18.41 1.00 -37.21
N LYS A 28 -18.56 1.59 -38.39
CA LYS A 28 -17.64 2.60 -38.91
C LYS A 28 -17.76 3.85 -38.02
N LEU A 29 -17.02 3.84 -36.89
CA LEU A 29 -16.95 5.01 -36.01
C LEU A 29 -16.42 6.21 -36.80
N PRO A 30 -17.03 7.40 -36.66
CA PRO A 30 -16.55 8.61 -37.32
C PRO A 30 -15.09 8.90 -36.95
N LEU A 31 -14.36 9.48 -37.89
CA LEU A 31 -13.00 9.94 -37.70
C LEU A 31 -12.97 11.45 -37.56
N MET A 32 -12.36 11.97 -36.50
CA MET A 32 -12.08 13.38 -36.33
C MET A 32 -10.60 13.58 -35.99
N LYS A 33 -9.90 14.35 -36.80
CA LYS A 33 -8.44 14.55 -36.66
C LYS A 33 -7.65 13.23 -36.53
N GLY A 34 -8.07 12.20 -37.30
CA GLY A 34 -7.44 10.88 -37.29
C GLY A 34 -7.75 9.96 -36.11
N LYS A 35 -8.63 10.37 -35.18
CA LYS A 35 -9.06 9.57 -34.03
C LYS A 35 -10.49 9.06 -34.25
N LYS A 36 -10.75 7.79 -33.91
CA LYS A 36 -12.11 7.22 -33.88
C LYS A 36 -12.88 7.83 -32.71
N ILE A 37 -14.13 8.22 -32.95
CA ILE A 37 -15.00 8.92 -31.99
C ILE A 37 -16.16 8.00 -31.60
N VAL A 38 -16.41 7.87 -30.30
CA VAL A 38 -17.53 7.07 -29.75
C VAL A 38 -18.76 7.93 -29.42
N ALA A 39 -18.55 9.22 -29.12
CA ALA A 39 -19.62 10.20 -28.94
C ALA A 39 -19.16 11.62 -29.23
N MET A 40 -20.12 12.51 -29.52
CA MET A 40 -19.94 13.96 -29.55
C MET A 40 -20.78 14.57 -28.46
N VAL A 41 -20.23 15.53 -27.73
CA VAL A 41 -20.93 16.33 -26.72
C VAL A 41 -20.75 17.79 -27.11
N ASN A 42 -21.77 18.38 -27.69
CA ASN A 42 -21.68 19.63 -28.41
C ASN A 42 -20.54 19.52 -29.48
N ASP A 43 -19.56 20.42 -29.46
CA ASP A 43 -18.42 20.42 -30.38
C ASP A 43 -17.22 19.58 -29.92
N GLU A 44 -17.33 18.87 -28.79
CA GLU A 44 -16.22 18.10 -28.22
C GLU A 44 -16.40 16.58 -28.40
N PRO A 45 -15.44 15.89 -29.05
CA PRO A 45 -15.48 14.44 -29.21
C PRO A 45 -15.10 13.71 -27.92
N ILE A 46 -15.69 12.54 -27.73
CA ILE A 46 -15.16 11.47 -26.86
C ILE A 46 -14.55 10.42 -27.78
N THR A 47 -13.25 10.20 -27.65
CA THR A 47 -12.53 9.27 -28.53
C THR A 47 -12.65 7.83 -28.04
N LEU A 48 -12.47 6.87 -28.94
CA LEU A 48 -12.36 5.45 -28.60
C LEU A 48 -11.20 5.18 -27.63
N GLN A 49 -10.12 5.95 -27.73
CA GLN A 49 -8.97 5.83 -26.84
C GLN A 49 -9.36 6.24 -25.40
N GLU A 50 -10.01 7.38 -25.21
CA GLU A 50 -10.51 7.83 -23.89
C GLU A 50 -11.46 6.79 -23.28
N PHE A 51 -12.36 6.27 -24.08
CA PHE A 51 -13.30 5.22 -23.65
C PHE A 51 -12.58 3.93 -23.21
N ASN A 52 -11.64 3.44 -24.03
CA ASN A 52 -10.87 2.23 -23.70
C ASN A 52 -9.98 2.41 -22.46
N GLN A 53 -9.45 3.59 -22.22
CA GLN A 53 -8.71 3.90 -20.99
C GLN A 53 -9.60 3.76 -19.76
N GLU A 54 -10.83 4.28 -19.81
CA GLU A 54 -11.79 4.16 -18.70
C GLU A 54 -12.20 2.70 -18.47
N VAL A 55 -12.47 1.93 -19.53
CA VAL A 55 -12.74 0.49 -19.45
C VAL A 55 -11.58 -0.27 -18.80
N SER A 56 -10.34 0.07 -19.15
CA SER A 56 -9.14 -0.60 -18.64
C SER A 56 -8.90 -0.26 -17.16
N SER A 57 -9.17 0.98 -16.74
CA SER A 57 -9.02 1.42 -15.35
C SER A 57 -9.94 0.64 -14.40
N LEU A 58 -11.14 0.30 -14.85
CA LEU A 58 -12.09 -0.50 -14.06
C LEU A 58 -11.68 -1.98 -13.96
N LYS A 59 -11.11 -2.56 -15.01
CA LYS A 59 -10.63 -3.96 -14.97
C LYS A 59 -9.44 -4.17 -14.03
N GLY A 60 -8.63 -3.14 -13.81
CA GLY A 60 -7.45 -3.18 -12.91
C GLY A 60 -7.75 -2.97 -11.43
N SER A 61 -8.95 -2.55 -11.05
CA SER A 61 -9.31 -2.29 -9.66
C SER A 61 -9.84 -3.55 -8.99
N LYS A 62 -9.13 -4.05 -7.94
CA LYS A 62 -9.55 -5.20 -7.11
C LYS A 62 -10.91 -5.00 -6.40
N SER A 63 -11.44 -3.78 -6.34
CA SER A 63 -12.77 -3.49 -5.80
C SER A 63 -13.90 -3.68 -6.82
N ALA A 64 -13.59 -4.12 -8.05
CA ALA A 64 -14.56 -4.27 -9.14
C ALA A 64 -15.23 -5.65 -9.22
N GLU A 65 -14.93 -6.58 -8.31
CA GLU A 65 -15.56 -7.92 -8.32
C GLU A 65 -17.06 -7.94 -8.02
N GLY A 66 -17.65 -6.78 -7.66
CA GLY A 66 -19.09 -6.66 -7.36
C GLY A 66 -19.93 -5.73 -8.23
N LYS A 67 -19.32 -4.85 -9.05
CA LYS A 67 -20.08 -3.89 -9.89
C LYS A 67 -19.41 -3.74 -11.26
N LYS A 68 -19.65 -4.67 -12.15
CA LYS A 68 -19.41 -4.49 -13.59
C LYS A 68 -20.44 -3.47 -14.12
N GLY A 69 -20.11 -2.19 -14.11
CA GLY A 69 -20.85 -1.24 -14.92
C GLY A 69 -20.76 -1.66 -16.39
N THR A 70 -21.87 -1.63 -17.10
CA THR A 70 -21.89 -1.92 -18.53
C THR A 70 -21.06 -0.89 -19.28
N GLU A 71 -20.53 -1.24 -20.46
CA GLU A 71 -19.82 -0.28 -21.32
C GLU A 71 -20.70 0.94 -21.64
N SER A 72 -22.00 0.74 -21.75
CA SER A 72 -23.00 1.82 -21.91
C SER A 72 -23.02 2.78 -20.72
N GLU A 73 -22.97 2.29 -19.49
CA GLU A 73 -22.91 3.14 -18.28
C GLU A 73 -21.61 3.94 -18.21
N LEU A 74 -20.50 3.35 -18.66
CA LEU A 74 -19.21 4.03 -18.72
C LEU A 74 -19.22 5.17 -19.74
N LEU A 75 -19.78 4.94 -20.92
CA LEU A 75 -19.91 5.97 -21.93
C LEU A 75 -20.84 7.09 -21.43
N ARG A 76 -21.96 6.74 -20.76
CA ARG A 76 -22.87 7.72 -20.15
C ARG A 76 -22.14 8.59 -19.13
N ARG A 77 -21.30 7.99 -18.27
CA ARG A 77 -20.48 8.74 -17.29
C ARG A 77 -19.52 9.71 -17.97
N LEU A 78 -18.82 9.26 -19.02
CA LEU A 78 -17.93 10.15 -19.79
C LEU A 78 -18.67 11.33 -20.40
N ILE A 79 -19.85 11.09 -20.98
CA ILE A 79 -20.72 12.14 -21.53
C ILE A 79 -21.13 13.11 -20.42
N ASN A 80 -21.62 12.61 -19.28
CA ASN A 80 -22.06 13.41 -18.15
C ASN A 80 -20.92 14.27 -17.59
N THR A 81 -19.73 13.67 -17.40
CA THR A 81 -18.54 14.39 -16.94
C THR A 81 -18.18 15.52 -17.92
N LYS A 82 -18.23 15.26 -19.22
CA LYS A 82 -17.93 16.27 -20.24
C LYS A 82 -18.94 17.42 -20.25
N LEU A 83 -20.22 17.13 -20.13
CA LEU A 83 -21.28 18.15 -20.02
C LEU A 83 -21.07 19.05 -18.80
N ILE A 84 -20.79 18.45 -17.64
CA ILE A 84 -20.50 19.18 -16.40
C ILE A 84 -19.28 20.09 -16.53
N ILE A 85 -18.20 19.58 -17.15
CA ILE A 85 -16.98 20.38 -17.37
C ILE A 85 -17.25 21.56 -18.31
N GLN A 86 -18.05 21.36 -19.36
CA GLN A 86 -18.44 22.44 -20.27
C GLN A 86 -19.27 23.51 -19.56
N GLU A 87 -20.25 23.11 -18.75
CA GLU A 87 -21.02 24.05 -17.93
C GLU A 87 -20.17 24.78 -16.91
N ALA A 88 -19.25 24.04 -16.23
CA ALA A 88 -18.32 24.64 -15.29
C ALA A 88 -17.46 25.75 -15.93
N ARG A 89 -16.96 25.52 -17.16
CA ARG A 89 -16.25 26.55 -17.92
C ARG A 89 -17.17 27.72 -18.31
N LYS A 90 -18.38 27.44 -18.76
CA LYS A 90 -19.34 28.46 -19.14
C LYS A 90 -19.66 29.43 -18.00
N ILE A 91 -19.70 28.93 -16.76
CA ILE A 91 -19.91 29.75 -15.56
C ILE A 91 -18.60 30.29 -14.95
N GLY A 92 -17.44 30.09 -15.61
CA GLY A 92 -16.15 30.68 -15.25
C GLY A 92 -15.41 30.00 -14.12
N LEU A 93 -15.68 28.70 -13.78
CA LEU A 93 -14.97 28.01 -12.70
C LEU A 93 -13.51 27.69 -13.05
N ASP A 94 -13.16 27.59 -14.32
CA ASP A 94 -11.80 27.46 -14.81
C ASP A 94 -10.95 28.73 -14.59
N GLU A 95 -11.61 29.89 -14.48
CA GLU A 95 -10.97 31.16 -14.23
C GLU A 95 -10.64 31.43 -12.76
N LEU A 96 -11.15 30.61 -11.85
CA LEU A 96 -10.90 30.75 -10.41
C LEU A 96 -9.40 30.68 -10.08
N PRO A 97 -8.89 31.58 -9.21
CA PRO A 97 -7.46 31.59 -8.84
C PRO A 97 -6.96 30.25 -8.31
N GLU A 98 -7.76 29.56 -7.50
CA GLU A 98 -7.39 28.24 -6.96
C GLU A 98 -7.29 27.18 -8.06
N VAL A 99 -8.19 27.17 -9.05
CA VAL A 99 -8.16 26.25 -10.19
C VAL A 99 -6.93 26.52 -11.05
N LYS A 100 -6.70 27.79 -11.44
CA LYS A 100 -5.50 28.17 -12.20
C LYS A 100 -4.20 27.83 -11.50
N ASN A 101 -4.13 28.04 -10.18
CA ASN A 101 -2.95 27.69 -9.40
C ASN A 101 -2.68 26.17 -9.38
N MET A 102 -3.75 25.36 -9.19
CA MET A 102 -3.62 23.90 -9.21
C MET A 102 -3.11 23.41 -10.56
N VAL A 103 -3.67 23.92 -11.66
CA VAL A 103 -3.25 23.57 -13.03
C VAL A 103 -1.81 24.02 -13.32
N ASP A 104 -1.42 25.22 -12.88
CA ASP A 104 -0.06 25.74 -13.06
C ASP A 104 0.98 24.91 -12.27
N VAL A 105 0.67 24.54 -11.03
CA VAL A 105 1.52 23.65 -10.23
C VAL A 105 1.68 22.30 -10.94
N PHE A 106 0.60 21.69 -11.37
CA PHE A 106 0.62 20.41 -12.07
C PHE A 106 1.40 20.50 -13.41
N SER A 107 1.20 21.57 -14.17
CA SER A 107 1.88 21.79 -15.44
C SER A 107 3.40 21.86 -15.26
N ARG A 108 3.86 22.51 -14.20
CA ARG A 108 5.30 22.59 -13.83
C ARG A 108 5.86 21.23 -13.40
N ILE A 109 5.07 20.42 -12.69
CA ILE A 109 5.46 19.06 -12.31
C ILE A 109 5.58 18.20 -13.56
N THR A 110 4.57 18.20 -14.43
CA THR A 110 4.52 17.42 -15.67
C THR A 110 5.68 17.72 -16.62
N LEU A 111 6.10 18.99 -16.73
CA LEU A 111 7.29 19.35 -17.51
C LEU A 111 8.55 18.64 -17.01
N ARG A 112 8.74 18.59 -15.70
CA ARG A 112 9.92 17.96 -15.09
C ARG A 112 9.87 16.45 -15.24
N GLU A 113 8.71 15.86 -15.03
CA GLU A 113 8.50 14.41 -15.19
C GLU A 113 8.78 13.96 -16.62
N LEU A 114 8.19 14.64 -17.60
CA LEU A 114 8.41 14.30 -19.01
C LEU A 114 9.86 14.51 -19.46
N LEU A 115 10.56 15.50 -18.89
CA LEU A 115 11.99 15.66 -19.13
C LEU A 115 12.77 14.49 -18.52
N ALA A 116 12.44 14.09 -17.29
CA ALA A 116 13.07 12.94 -16.63
C ALA A 116 12.76 11.64 -17.39
N GLU A 117 11.52 11.40 -17.78
CA GLU A 117 11.12 10.25 -18.60
C GLU A 117 11.94 10.19 -19.91
N ARG A 118 12.12 11.34 -20.57
CA ARG A 118 12.94 11.43 -21.80
C ARG A 118 14.40 11.04 -21.55
N GLN A 119 15.00 11.46 -20.42
CA GLN A 119 16.38 11.11 -20.06
C GLN A 119 16.52 9.63 -19.69
N LEU A 120 15.45 9.01 -19.18
CA LEU A 120 15.46 7.65 -18.71
C LEU A 120 14.99 6.61 -19.72
N LYS A 121 14.50 7.04 -20.90
CA LYS A 121 13.85 6.18 -21.91
C LYS A 121 14.66 4.95 -22.27
N ASP A 122 15.97 5.12 -22.49
CA ASP A 122 16.87 4.06 -22.97
C ASP A 122 17.82 3.53 -21.87
N VAL A 123 17.58 3.92 -20.61
CA VAL A 123 18.45 3.52 -19.50
C VAL A 123 18.18 2.06 -19.13
N LYS A 124 19.24 1.27 -19.17
CA LYS A 124 19.27 -0.14 -18.77
C LYS A 124 20.15 -0.32 -17.55
N ALA A 125 19.86 -1.32 -16.75
CA ALA A 125 20.71 -1.70 -15.62
C ALA A 125 22.09 -2.19 -16.12
N ASP A 126 23.12 -1.89 -15.34
CA ASP A 126 24.47 -2.37 -15.57
C ASP A 126 24.59 -3.83 -15.12
N GLN A 127 25.09 -4.71 -15.99
CA GLN A 127 25.22 -6.13 -15.66
C GLN A 127 26.13 -6.38 -14.47
N LYS A 128 27.20 -5.61 -14.32
CA LYS A 128 28.12 -5.75 -13.17
C LYS A 128 27.43 -5.37 -11.87
N GLU A 129 26.60 -4.32 -11.89
CA GLU A 129 25.84 -3.93 -10.69
C GLU A 129 24.73 -4.93 -10.37
N ILE A 130 24.08 -5.51 -11.39
CA ILE A 130 23.13 -6.62 -11.19
C ILE A 130 23.81 -7.79 -10.47
N GLU A 131 24.96 -8.25 -10.97
CA GLU A 131 25.68 -9.39 -10.36
C GLU A 131 26.16 -9.07 -8.95
N LYS A 132 26.58 -7.84 -8.68
CA LYS A 132 26.99 -7.40 -7.35
C LYS A 132 25.81 -7.45 -6.37
N ILE A 133 24.69 -6.86 -6.75
CA ILE A 133 23.47 -6.83 -5.91
C ILE A 133 22.92 -8.26 -5.75
N TYR A 134 22.92 -9.06 -6.83
CA TYR A 134 22.48 -10.45 -6.80
C TYR A 134 23.28 -11.28 -5.79
N LYS A 135 24.62 -11.15 -5.78
CA LYS A 135 25.46 -11.83 -4.78
C LYS A 135 25.07 -11.49 -3.35
N GLU A 136 24.78 -10.20 -3.08
CA GLU A 136 24.35 -9.80 -1.74
C GLU A 136 22.94 -10.33 -1.36
N LEU A 137 22.03 -10.39 -2.32
CA LEU A 137 20.67 -10.91 -2.10
C LEU A 137 20.61 -12.44 -2.02
N ALA A 138 21.51 -13.12 -2.73
CA ALA A 138 21.61 -14.59 -2.76
C ALA A 138 22.42 -15.17 -1.58
N LYS A 139 22.99 -14.30 -0.74
CA LYS A 139 23.80 -14.68 0.40
C LYS A 139 22.92 -15.24 1.52
N GLU A 140 23.31 -16.40 2.03
CA GLU A 140 22.68 -17.05 3.17
C GLU A 140 23.75 -17.35 4.22
N TRP A 141 23.38 -17.19 5.46
CA TRP A 141 24.26 -17.40 6.61
C TRP A 141 23.78 -18.57 7.47
N LYS A 142 24.68 -19.40 7.87
CA LYS A 142 24.49 -20.35 8.95
C LYS A 142 25.06 -19.72 10.21
N ILE A 143 24.21 -19.44 11.18
CA ILE A 143 24.58 -18.70 12.38
C ILE A 143 24.31 -19.52 13.64
N LYS A 144 25.11 -19.29 14.66
CA LYS A 144 24.87 -19.74 16.02
C LYS A 144 24.71 -18.48 16.88
N SER A 145 23.62 -18.36 17.64
CA SER A 145 23.32 -17.16 18.41
C SER A 145 23.01 -17.45 19.87
N VAL A 146 23.41 -16.53 20.72
CA VAL A 146 23.11 -16.55 22.16
C VAL A 146 22.44 -15.21 22.50
N ILE A 147 21.29 -15.26 23.18
CA ILE A 147 20.47 -14.10 23.51
C ILE A 147 20.43 -13.92 25.03
N PHE A 148 20.77 -12.74 25.48
CA PHE A 148 20.80 -12.31 26.86
C PHE A 148 19.66 -11.33 27.15
N GLU A 149 19.13 -11.35 28.37
CA GLU A 149 18.17 -10.35 28.85
C GLU A 149 18.86 -9.04 29.27
N LYS A 150 20.14 -9.13 29.69
CA LYS A 150 20.91 -7.98 30.19
C LYS A 150 22.18 -7.77 29.36
N GLU A 151 22.46 -6.51 29.03
CA GLU A 151 23.65 -6.12 28.27
C GLU A 151 24.97 -6.51 28.97
N ASP A 152 25.03 -6.36 30.29
CA ASP A 152 26.25 -6.71 31.07
C ASP A 152 26.61 -8.19 30.97
N SER A 153 25.60 -9.06 30.82
CA SER A 153 25.86 -10.49 30.58
C SER A 153 26.45 -10.77 29.19
N ALA A 154 25.96 -10.03 28.18
CA ALA A 154 26.49 -10.09 26.82
C ALA A 154 27.93 -9.54 26.77
N LYS A 155 28.23 -8.46 27.50
CA LYS A 155 29.59 -7.88 27.62
C LYS A 155 30.59 -8.90 28.23
N LYS A 156 30.21 -9.63 29.28
CA LYS A 156 31.05 -10.65 29.85
C LYS A 156 31.40 -11.74 28.84
N MET A 157 30.43 -12.20 28.04
CA MET A 157 30.70 -13.15 26.96
C MET A 157 31.66 -12.57 25.93
N GLU A 158 31.47 -11.32 25.53
CA GLU A 158 32.35 -10.64 24.57
C GLU A 158 33.79 -10.52 25.11
N GLU A 159 33.96 -10.21 26.40
CA GLU A 159 35.27 -10.17 27.08
C GLU A 159 35.95 -11.55 27.11
N GLU A 160 35.23 -12.60 27.53
CA GLU A 160 35.76 -13.97 27.55
C GLU A 160 36.25 -14.43 26.16
N ILE A 161 35.50 -14.04 25.09
CA ILE A 161 35.91 -14.33 23.71
C ILE A 161 37.15 -13.51 23.30
N LYS A 162 37.26 -12.24 23.71
CA LYS A 162 38.43 -11.39 23.46
C LYS A 162 39.69 -11.93 24.19
N GLU A 163 39.50 -12.57 25.33
CA GLU A 163 40.58 -13.27 26.08
C GLU A 163 41.03 -14.59 25.42
N GLY A 164 40.39 -14.99 24.31
CA GLY A 164 40.80 -16.15 23.52
C GLY A 164 40.00 -17.43 23.75
N LYS A 165 38.91 -17.38 24.55
CA LYS A 165 37.98 -18.52 24.66
C LYS A 165 37.15 -18.66 23.38
N SER A 166 36.83 -19.90 23.03
CA SER A 166 35.98 -20.13 21.85
C SER A 166 34.53 -19.70 22.11
N PHE A 167 33.86 -19.18 21.06
CA PHE A 167 32.44 -18.85 21.14
C PHE A 167 31.61 -20.04 21.65
N ASP A 168 31.89 -21.24 21.13
CA ASP A 168 31.14 -22.47 21.46
C ASP A 168 31.29 -22.90 22.93
N GLU A 169 32.45 -22.67 23.52
CA GLU A 169 32.73 -22.96 24.94
C GLU A 169 31.95 -21.99 25.83
N VAL A 170 32.05 -20.68 25.56
CA VAL A 170 31.37 -19.65 26.36
C VAL A 170 29.86 -19.75 26.18
N ALA A 171 29.36 -19.97 24.95
CA ALA A 171 27.93 -20.14 24.66
C ALA A 171 27.33 -21.30 25.46
N ARG A 172 27.99 -22.48 25.46
CA ARG A 172 27.53 -23.64 26.26
C ARG A 172 27.44 -23.31 27.75
N LYS A 173 28.46 -22.64 28.28
CA LYS A 173 28.51 -22.24 29.69
C LYS A 173 27.35 -21.33 30.06
N VAL A 174 27.17 -20.22 29.34
CA VAL A 174 26.14 -19.21 29.66
C VAL A 174 24.72 -19.73 29.47
N VAL A 175 24.52 -20.69 28.56
CA VAL A 175 23.21 -21.33 28.36
C VAL A 175 22.98 -22.37 29.48
N SER A 176 23.97 -23.19 29.87
CA SER A 176 23.85 -24.14 30.97
C SER A 176 23.60 -23.45 32.32
N ASP A 177 24.19 -22.28 32.52
CA ASP A 177 24.04 -21.48 33.73
C ASP A 177 22.70 -20.70 33.76
N GLY A 178 21.89 -20.82 32.70
CA GLY A 178 20.62 -20.12 32.56
C GLY A 178 20.73 -18.60 32.37
N ALA A 179 21.93 -18.09 32.10
CA ALA A 179 22.21 -16.68 31.89
C ALA A 179 21.80 -16.18 30.48
N ALA A 180 21.63 -17.10 29.54
CA ALA A 180 21.28 -16.83 28.16
C ALA A 180 20.45 -17.96 27.55
N LYS A 181 19.81 -17.69 26.39
CA LYS A 181 19.06 -18.66 25.58
C LYS A 181 19.73 -18.82 24.19
N GLY A 182 19.57 -19.98 23.56
CA GLY A 182 20.12 -20.27 22.24
C GLY A 182 21.32 -21.17 22.30
N GLY A 183 22.33 -20.92 21.48
CA GLY A 183 23.58 -21.75 21.40
C GLY A 183 23.49 -22.87 20.36
N GLU A 184 22.34 -23.02 19.68
CA GLU A 184 22.16 -23.98 18.59
C GLU A 184 22.50 -23.35 17.24
N GLU A 185 22.95 -24.17 16.29
CA GLU A 185 23.14 -23.73 14.92
C GLU A 185 21.79 -23.56 14.20
N SER A 186 21.65 -22.48 13.43
CA SER A 186 20.51 -22.32 12.53
C SER A 186 20.65 -23.19 11.28
N ASN A 187 19.54 -23.36 10.56
CA ASN A 187 19.62 -23.62 9.13
C ASN A 187 20.23 -22.41 8.42
N TYR A 188 20.52 -22.51 7.11
CA TYR A 188 20.89 -21.34 6.34
C TYR A 188 19.73 -20.35 6.27
N LEU A 189 19.99 -19.12 6.68
CA LEU A 189 19.03 -18.03 6.76
C LEU A 189 19.40 -16.96 5.74
N SER A 190 18.43 -16.55 4.94
CA SER A 190 18.56 -15.41 4.04
C SER A 190 18.32 -14.09 4.79
N ARG A 191 18.63 -12.97 4.16
CA ARG A 191 18.45 -11.65 4.75
C ARG A 191 17.01 -11.38 5.26
N LYS A 192 15.99 -11.92 4.58
CA LYS A 192 14.57 -11.78 4.93
C LYS A 192 14.17 -12.58 6.19
N ASP A 193 14.94 -13.60 6.53
CA ASP A 193 14.68 -14.46 7.68
C ASP A 193 15.30 -13.91 8.97
N LEU A 194 16.09 -12.85 8.86
CA LEU A 194 16.82 -12.21 9.95
C LEU A 194 16.18 -10.89 10.37
N LEU A 195 16.29 -10.54 11.64
CA LEU A 195 15.95 -9.20 12.12
C LEU A 195 16.84 -8.16 11.41
N PRO A 196 16.33 -6.97 11.06
CA PRO A 196 17.08 -5.96 10.29
C PRO A 196 18.47 -5.66 10.84
N GLN A 197 18.61 -5.48 12.16
CA GLN A 197 19.88 -5.18 12.81
C GLN A 197 20.85 -6.38 12.80
N VAL A 198 20.32 -7.60 12.86
CA VAL A 198 21.10 -8.83 12.72
C VAL A 198 21.60 -8.96 11.28
N ALA A 199 20.69 -8.80 10.30
CA ALA A 199 21.00 -8.85 8.88
C ALA A 199 22.07 -7.81 8.48
N GLU A 200 21.99 -6.59 9.01
CA GLU A 200 23.01 -5.55 8.77
C GLU A 200 24.38 -5.96 9.34
N THR A 201 24.40 -6.54 10.52
CA THR A 201 25.64 -6.98 11.17
C THR A 201 26.27 -8.15 10.42
N VAL A 202 25.51 -9.25 10.17
CA VAL A 202 26.06 -10.45 9.52
C VAL A 202 26.46 -10.20 8.06
N SER A 203 25.85 -9.23 7.38
CA SER A 203 26.23 -8.88 6.01
C SER A 203 27.67 -8.39 5.88
N LYS A 204 28.24 -7.84 6.97
CA LYS A 204 29.61 -7.32 7.05
C LYS A 204 30.61 -8.34 7.63
N MET A 205 30.13 -9.53 8.01
CA MET A 205 30.93 -10.54 8.68
C MET A 205 31.38 -11.64 7.72
N GLU A 206 32.49 -12.27 8.06
CA GLU A 206 33.06 -13.45 7.39
C GLU A 206 32.71 -14.74 8.16
N ALA A 207 32.77 -15.88 7.48
CA ALA A 207 32.62 -17.17 8.15
C ALA A 207 33.68 -17.35 9.26
N GLY A 208 33.27 -17.87 10.39
CA GLY A 208 34.10 -18.04 11.60
C GLY A 208 34.13 -16.83 12.52
N SER A 209 33.64 -15.64 12.09
CA SER A 209 33.69 -14.45 12.91
C SER A 209 32.55 -14.37 13.93
N VAL A 210 32.78 -13.65 15.04
CA VAL A 210 31.79 -13.38 16.10
C VAL A 210 31.36 -11.91 16.00
N SER A 211 30.07 -11.68 16.18
CA SER A 211 29.49 -10.32 16.12
C SER A 211 29.82 -9.48 17.35
N PRO A 212 29.79 -8.16 17.24
CA PRO A 212 29.57 -7.31 18.40
C PRO A 212 28.19 -7.61 19.01
N ILE A 213 27.93 -7.05 20.19
CA ILE A 213 26.62 -7.14 20.84
C ILE A 213 25.57 -6.44 19.99
N ILE A 214 24.49 -7.14 19.64
CA ILE A 214 23.39 -6.65 18.80
C ILE A 214 22.14 -6.51 19.68
N PRO A 215 21.55 -5.32 19.83
CA PRO A 215 20.25 -5.17 20.48
C PRO A 215 19.15 -5.87 19.66
N VAL A 216 18.38 -6.77 20.29
CA VAL A 216 17.30 -7.53 19.64
C VAL A 216 16.05 -7.54 20.51
N GLY A 217 14.97 -6.89 20.06
CA GLY A 217 13.75 -6.80 20.85
C GLY A 217 14.00 -6.25 22.25
N SER A 218 13.75 -7.08 23.30
CA SER A 218 13.98 -6.75 24.71
C SER A 218 15.31 -7.27 25.26
N GLY A 219 16.23 -7.76 24.40
CA GLY A 219 17.48 -8.39 24.81
C GLY A 219 18.68 -8.05 23.93
N PHE A 220 19.76 -8.79 24.12
CA PHE A 220 21.04 -8.58 23.46
C PHE A 220 21.55 -9.90 22.88
N ALA A 221 21.87 -9.92 21.61
CA ALA A 221 22.39 -11.11 20.93
C ALA A 221 23.90 -10.97 20.68
N VAL A 222 24.61 -12.08 20.86
CA VAL A 222 25.96 -12.30 20.32
C VAL A 222 25.87 -13.52 19.44
N LEU A 223 26.37 -13.42 18.21
CA LEU A 223 26.31 -14.53 17.25
C LEU A 223 27.63 -14.79 16.59
N LYS A 224 27.82 -16.03 16.14
CA LYS A 224 28.91 -16.46 15.31
C LYS A 224 28.38 -16.87 13.95
N VAL A 225 29.02 -16.42 12.88
CA VAL A 225 28.74 -16.89 11.52
C VAL A 225 29.52 -18.16 11.30
N GLU A 226 28.84 -19.31 11.25
CA GLU A 226 29.50 -20.61 11.07
C GLU A 226 29.88 -20.82 9.60
N ASP A 227 29.00 -20.48 8.69
CA ASP A 227 29.23 -20.64 7.25
C ASP A 227 28.43 -19.62 6.44
N ILE A 228 28.87 -19.38 5.22
CA ILE A 228 28.23 -18.50 4.25
C ILE A 228 28.12 -19.22 2.92
N ARG A 229 26.93 -19.30 2.37
CA ARG A 229 26.71 -19.80 1.01
C ARG A 229 25.90 -18.83 0.16
N TYR A 230 25.86 -19.10 -1.13
CA TYR A 230 25.06 -18.36 -2.09
C TYR A 230 24.04 -19.32 -2.70
N SER A 231 22.74 -19.01 -2.54
CA SER A 231 21.67 -19.81 -3.13
C SER A 231 21.31 -19.27 -4.51
N GLU A 232 21.02 -20.17 -5.45
CA GLU A 232 20.44 -19.75 -6.73
C GLU A 232 18.96 -19.38 -6.51
N SER A 233 18.61 -18.13 -6.78
CA SER A 233 17.26 -17.60 -6.62
C SER A 233 16.90 -16.68 -7.78
N GLU A 234 15.92 -17.09 -8.57
CA GLU A 234 15.40 -16.24 -9.64
C GLU A 234 14.70 -14.99 -9.08
N GLU A 235 14.04 -15.11 -7.92
CA GLU A 235 13.47 -13.96 -7.22
C GLU A 235 14.54 -12.93 -6.84
N ALA A 236 15.65 -13.37 -6.27
CA ALA A 236 16.77 -12.49 -5.95
C ALA A 236 17.39 -11.87 -7.21
N ARG A 237 17.43 -12.60 -8.32
CA ARG A 237 17.93 -12.09 -9.60
C ARG A 237 17.04 -11.00 -10.17
N GLU A 238 15.73 -11.19 -10.15
CA GLU A 238 14.76 -10.17 -10.57
C GLU A 238 14.75 -8.94 -9.64
N MET A 239 14.94 -9.14 -8.35
CA MET A 239 15.12 -8.03 -7.40
C MET A 239 16.41 -7.25 -7.71
N ALA A 240 17.53 -7.93 -7.94
CA ALA A 240 18.79 -7.30 -8.29
C ALA A 240 18.70 -6.48 -9.59
N LYS A 241 18.03 -7.00 -10.62
CA LYS A 241 17.78 -6.27 -11.87
C LYS A 241 17.00 -4.97 -11.63
N ARG A 242 15.94 -5.06 -10.81
CA ARG A 242 15.11 -3.88 -10.47
C ARG A 242 15.91 -2.85 -9.69
N GLU A 243 16.64 -3.27 -8.66
CA GLU A 243 17.43 -2.38 -7.81
C GLU A 243 18.57 -1.73 -8.59
N ALA A 244 19.33 -2.49 -9.38
CA ALA A 244 20.37 -1.96 -10.24
C ALA A 244 19.83 -0.94 -11.25
N LEU A 245 18.62 -1.18 -11.81
CA LEU A 245 17.96 -0.22 -12.70
C LEU A 245 17.57 1.07 -11.98
N VAL A 246 17.05 0.98 -10.76
CA VAL A 246 16.70 2.15 -9.93
C VAL A 246 17.94 2.98 -9.61
N LEU A 247 19.03 2.34 -9.18
CA LEU A 247 20.31 3.01 -8.91
C LEU A 247 20.86 3.68 -10.16
N LYS A 248 20.83 2.99 -11.31
CA LYS A 248 21.29 3.56 -12.58
C LYS A 248 20.47 4.77 -13.00
N LYS A 249 19.13 4.67 -12.91
CA LYS A 249 18.23 5.78 -13.23
C LYS A 249 18.47 6.99 -12.33
N LYS A 250 18.65 6.74 -11.01
CA LYS A 250 18.99 7.79 -10.04
C LYS A 250 20.28 8.50 -10.45
N GLY A 251 21.37 7.76 -10.69
CA GLY A 251 22.65 8.33 -11.09
C GLY A 251 22.58 9.11 -12.42
N VAL A 252 21.80 8.65 -13.41
CA VAL A 252 21.59 9.38 -14.65
C VAL A 252 20.91 10.72 -14.41
N LEU A 253 19.89 10.78 -13.56
CA LEU A 253 19.19 12.03 -13.24
C LEU A 253 20.04 12.97 -12.40
N GLU A 254 20.82 12.46 -11.44
CA GLU A 254 21.77 13.26 -10.66
C GLU A 254 22.82 13.91 -11.55
N ASN A 255 23.48 13.13 -12.42
CA ASN A 255 24.46 13.64 -13.36
C ASN A 255 23.84 14.65 -14.34
N TYR A 256 22.62 14.40 -14.79
CA TYR A 256 21.92 15.35 -15.66
C TYR A 256 21.58 16.65 -14.92
N ASN A 257 21.11 16.56 -13.68
CA ASN A 257 20.87 17.73 -12.82
C ASN A 257 22.14 18.58 -12.65
N ASP A 258 23.26 17.95 -12.33
CA ASP A 258 24.53 18.63 -12.15
C ASP A 258 25.00 19.33 -13.43
N ALA A 259 24.82 18.67 -14.58
CA ALA A 259 25.10 19.27 -15.88
C ALA A 259 24.21 20.50 -16.14
N LEU A 260 22.92 20.45 -15.79
CA LEU A 260 22.01 21.58 -15.93
C LEU A 260 22.34 22.72 -14.96
N ILE A 261 22.68 22.41 -13.70
CA ILE A 261 23.13 23.41 -12.74
C ILE A 261 24.39 24.10 -13.27
N LYS A 262 25.39 23.33 -13.69
CA LYS A 262 26.61 23.89 -14.27
C LYS A 262 26.34 24.75 -15.51
N LYS A 263 25.35 24.41 -16.30
CA LYS A 263 24.97 25.13 -17.53
C LYS A 263 24.23 26.43 -17.26
N TYR A 264 23.33 26.46 -16.27
CA TYR A 264 22.38 27.55 -16.10
C TYR A 264 22.56 28.37 -14.84
N VAL A 265 23.29 27.89 -13.84
CA VAL A 265 23.34 28.48 -12.51
C VAL A 265 24.72 29.10 -12.22
N LYS A 266 24.70 30.30 -11.69
CA LYS A 266 25.88 30.95 -11.08
C LYS A 266 25.59 31.10 -9.59
N LEU A 267 26.27 30.30 -8.76
CA LEU A 267 26.10 30.30 -7.30
C LEU A 267 26.99 31.37 -6.65
N ASN A 268 26.41 32.18 -5.81
CA ASN A 268 27.15 33.07 -4.91
C ASN A 268 27.44 32.30 -3.60
N LYS A 269 28.52 31.53 -3.66
CA LYS A 269 28.91 30.65 -2.56
C LYS A 269 29.15 31.42 -1.26
N LYS A 270 29.77 32.63 -1.34
CA LYS A 270 30.02 33.45 -0.17
C LYS A 270 28.72 33.81 0.57
N VAL A 271 27.72 34.31 -0.16
CA VAL A 271 26.43 34.67 0.46
C VAL A 271 25.76 33.42 1.04
N PHE A 272 25.82 32.27 0.33
CA PHE A 272 25.22 31.05 0.81
C PHE A 272 25.88 30.48 2.06
N ASP A 273 27.22 30.51 2.13
CA ASP A 273 27.97 29.99 3.27
C ASP A 273 27.74 30.86 4.52
N ASP A 274 27.60 32.18 4.33
CA ASP A 274 27.37 33.16 5.42
C ASP A 274 25.96 33.08 6.04
N ILE A 275 25.01 32.29 5.49
CA ILE A 275 23.66 32.16 6.03
C ILE A 275 23.68 31.23 7.24
N ASP A 276 23.20 31.72 8.37
CA ASP A 276 22.91 30.95 9.57
C ASP A 276 21.45 31.14 9.96
N PHE A 277 20.63 30.08 9.75
CA PHE A 277 19.20 30.08 10.07
C PHE A 277 18.91 29.95 11.57
N GLU A 278 19.89 29.58 12.37
CA GLU A 278 19.79 29.35 13.82
C GLU A 278 20.38 30.48 14.64
N ALA A 279 21.02 31.46 14.00
CA ALA A 279 21.58 32.62 14.66
C ALA A 279 20.47 33.51 15.28
N LYS A 280 20.72 34.02 16.48
CA LYS A 280 19.83 34.99 17.12
C LYS A 280 19.76 36.33 16.35
N GLU A 281 20.86 36.75 15.78
CA GLU A 281 21.01 37.93 14.93
C GLU A 281 21.49 37.52 13.53
N PRO A 282 20.83 37.91 12.43
CA PRO A 282 19.65 38.79 12.37
C PRO A 282 18.35 38.11 12.76
N GLY A 283 18.34 36.79 13.01
CA GLY A 283 17.19 35.94 13.30
C GLY A 283 16.41 35.54 12.05
N PHE A 284 15.73 34.38 12.14
CA PHE A 284 15.04 33.75 11.03
C PHE A 284 14.01 34.66 10.34
N GLN A 285 13.26 35.46 11.10
CA GLN A 285 12.23 36.36 10.55
C GLN A 285 12.82 37.46 9.66
N LYS A 286 13.97 38.01 10.00
CA LYS A 286 14.65 39.01 9.15
C LYS A 286 15.22 38.37 7.87
N LEU A 287 15.63 37.11 7.92
CA LEU A 287 16.11 36.39 6.74
C LEU A 287 15.01 36.18 5.69
N LEU A 288 13.72 36.18 6.06
CA LEU A 288 12.59 36.11 5.10
C LEU A 288 12.56 37.33 4.15
N GLU A 289 13.03 38.47 4.58
CA GLU A 289 13.05 39.71 3.80
C GLU A 289 14.41 39.98 3.11
N ASP A 290 15.38 39.10 3.31
CA ASP A 290 16.74 39.26 2.80
C ASP A 290 16.80 39.08 1.27
N LYS A 291 17.17 40.15 0.56
CA LYS A 291 17.22 40.20 -0.90
C LYS A 291 18.58 39.78 -1.48
N ARG A 292 19.58 39.44 -0.65
CA ARG A 292 20.86 38.94 -1.15
C ARG A 292 20.65 37.72 -2.04
N VAL A 293 21.31 37.75 -3.21
CA VAL A 293 21.20 36.70 -4.21
C VAL A 293 22.14 35.54 -3.87
N ILE A 294 21.59 34.34 -3.72
CA ILE A 294 22.32 33.09 -3.51
C ILE A 294 22.69 32.45 -4.85
N ALA A 295 21.75 32.45 -5.80
CA ALA A 295 21.95 31.84 -7.11
C ALA A 295 21.26 32.65 -8.21
N GLU A 296 22.05 33.00 -9.24
CA GLU A 296 21.54 33.51 -10.51
C GLU A 296 21.23 32.35 -11.45
N ILE A 297 20.05 32.36 -12.07
CA ILE A 297 19.64 31.35 -13.04
C ILE A 297 19.39 32.06 -14.36
N GLN A 298 20.09 31.65 -15.39
CA GLN A 298 20.02 32.30 -16.71
C GLN A 298 18.56 32.46 -17.19
N GLY A 299 18.10 33.72 -17.36
CA GLY A 299 16.75 34.04 -17.88
C GLY A 299 15.60 33.69 -16.93
N GLU A 300 15.86 33.49 -15.65
CA GLU A 300 14.86 33.33 -14.57
C GLU A 300 15.14 34.32 -13.42
N LYS A 301 14.16 34.44 -12.51
CA LYS A 301 14.39 35.21 -11.27
C LYS A 301 15.47 34.53 -10.42
N PRO A 302 16.40 35.28 -9.85
CA PRO A 302 17.42 34.72 -8.97
C PRO A 302 16.80 34.14 -7.70
N ILE A 303 17.48 33.18 -7.08
CA ILE A 303 17.13 32.71 -5.74
C ILE A 303 17.78 33.61 -4.72
N THR A 304 16.98 34.17 -3.82
CA THR A 304 17.45 35.03 -2.71
C THR A 304 17.49 34.27 -1.40
N VAL A 305 18.15 34.82 -0.41
CA VAL A 305 18.14 34.31 0.98
C VAL A 305 16.69 34.22 1.50
N GLY A 306 15.89 35.26 1.27
CA GLY A 306 14.48 35.29 1.68
C GLY A 306 13.66 34.17 1.05
N GLU A 307 13.87 33.89 -0.23
CA GLU A 307 13.16 32.80 -0.91
C GLU A 307 13.58 31.42 -0.38
N LEU A 308 14.86 31.21 -0.08
CA LEU A 308 15.32 29.96 0.55
C LEU A 308 14.75 29.81 1.96
N THR A 309 14.74 30.93 2.75
CA THR A 309 14.16 30.96 4.09
C THR A 309 12.68 30.63 4.09
N ASP A 310 11.91 31.18 3.14
CA ASP A 310 10.49 30.89 2.99
C ASP A 310 10.24 29.43 2.58
N ASN A 311 11.07 28.89 1.68
CA ASN A 311 11.01 27.49 1.30
C ASN A 311 11.24 26.55 2.49
N LEU A 312 12.22 26.86 3.34
CA LEU A 312 12.46 26.10 4.58
C LEU A 312 11.28 26.23 5.53
N ARG A 313 10.71 27.43 5.73
CA ARG A 313 9.54 27.65 6.58
C ARG A 313 8.36 26.78 6.16
N GLN A 314 8.09 26.70 4.87
CA GLN A 314 6.98 25.89 4.33
C GLN A 314 7.15 24.37 4.56
N GLN A 315 8.37 23.89 4.78
CA GLN A 315 8.66 22.48 5.07
C GLN A 315 8.54 22.12 6.57
N LEU A 316 8.32 23.10 7.45
CA LEU A 316 8.33 22.92 8.89
C LEU A 316 6.91 22.81 9.49
N TYR A 317 6.36 21.60 9.51
CA TYR A 317 5.04 21.34 10.07
C TYR A 317 4.88 21.64 11.56
N HIS A 318 5.97 21.63 12.34
CA HIS A 318 5.99 21.87 13.78
C HIS A 318 6.47 23.26 14.19
N GLY A 319 6.60 24.17 13.21
CA GLY A 319 7.06 25.52 13.42
C GLY A 319 8.57 25.68 13.35
N VAL A 320 9.00 26.94 13.14
CA VAL A 320 10.40 27.32 12.97
C VAL A 320 11.16 27.29 14.29
N GLU A 321 10.51 27.69 15.36
CA GLU A 321 11.10 27.80 16.71
C GLU A 321 11.63 26.43 17.17
N ARG A 322 10.86 25.39 17.02
CA ARG A 322 11.27 24.03 17.38
C ARG A 322 12.44 23.52 16.54
N ALA A 323 12.50 23.90 15.27
CA ALA A 323 13.60 23.52 14.38
C ALA A 323 14.90 24.26 14.75
N ILE A 324 14.81 25.51 15.16
CA ILE A 324 15.95 26.30 15.67
C ILE A 324 16.46 25.68 16.99
N GLU A 325 15.58 25.38 17.94
CA GLU A 325 15.94 24.74 19.21
C GLU A 325 16.65 23.40 19.00
N SER A 326 16.19 22.63 18.02
CA SER A 326 16.77 21.32 17.67
C SER A 326 18.08 21.43 16.87
N LYS A 327 18.52 22.61 16.48
CA LYS A 327 19.73 22.88 15.69
C LYS A 327 19.82 22.02 14.41
N ASN A 328 18.73 21.94 13.66
CA ASN A 328 18.67 21.13 12.44
C ASN A 328 18.30 21.92 11.17
N LEU A 329 18.17 23.24 11.25
CA LEU A 329 17.82 24.07 10.10
C LEU A 329 18.99 24.26 9.14
N ASN A 330 20.19 24.49 9.68
CA ASN A 330 21.38 24.70 8.85
C ASN A 330 21.73 23.44 8.04
N GLU A 331 21.47 22.24 8.56
CA GLU A 331 21.65 20.98 7.81
C GLU A 331 20.71 20.87 6.61
N ARG A 332 19.53 21.50 6.68
CA ARG A 332 18.54 21.50 5.61
C ARG A 332 18.81 22.51 4.50
N LYS A 333 19.72 23.46 4.71
CA LYS A 333 20.03 24.55 3.78
C LYS A 333 20.47 24.05 2.41
N ILE A 334 21.39 23.07 2.36
CA ILE A 334 21.89 22.48 1.11
C ILE A 334 20.80 21.68 0.38
N PRO A 335 20.10 20.74 1.01
CA PRO A 335 18.99 20.02 0.38
C PRO A 335 17.91 20.96 -0.17
N ALA A 336 17.50 21.98 0.58
CA ALA A 336 16.50 22.95 0.16
C ALA A 336 16.93 23.75 -1.09
N LEU A 337 18.15 24.28 -1.08
CA LEU A 337 18.67 24.98 -2.25
C LEU A 337 18.77 24.07 -3.48
N ASN A 338 19.27 22.85 -3.31
CA ASN A 338 19.37 21.88 -4.40
C ASN A 338 18.00 21.53 -4.99
N GLU A 339 16.98 21.38 -4.15
CA GLU A 339 15.61 21.16 -4.61
C GLU A 339 15.06 22.34 -5.41
N MET A 340 15.30 23.56 -4.93
CA MET A 340 14.88 24.78 -5.63
C MET A 340 15.59 24.92 -6.99
N LEU A 341 16.89 24.68 -7.04
CA LEU A 341 17.68 24.69 -8.26
C LEU A 341 17.19 23.63 -9.24
N HIS A 342 17.04 22.39 -8.78
CA HIS A 342 16.51 21.27 -9.60
C HIS A 342 15.16 21.64 -10.23
N LYS A 343 14.20 22.12 -9.43
CA LYS A 343 12.87 22.51 -9.92
C LYS A 343 12.95 23.53 -11.06
N ARG A 344 13.85 24.51 -10.95
CA ARG A 344 14.00 25.60 -11.93
C ARG A 344 14.75 25.17 -13.19
N VAL A 345 15.91 24.51 -13.01
CA VAL A 345 16.73 24.14 -14.18
C VAL A 345 16.04 23.05 -15.03
N PHE A 346 15.35 22.10 -14.42
CA PHE A 346 14.57 21.10 -15.14
C PHE A 346 13.41 21.73 -15.92
N ARG A 347 12.64 22.65 -15.28
CA ARG A 347 11.58 23.38 -15.98
C ARG A 347 12.14 24.16 -17.17
N LYS A 348 13.21 24.89 -16.96
CA LYS A 348 13.87 25.69 -18.00
C LYS A 348 14.31 24.82 -19.17
N GLU A 349 14.96 23.71 -18.89
CA GLU A 349 15.42 22.78 -19.95
C GLU A 349 14.26 22.12 -20.67
N ALA A 350 13.19 21.75 -19.95
CA ALA A 350 11.97 21.20 -20.54
C ALA A 350 11.34 22.18 -21.55
N LEU A 351 11.24 23.46 -21.17
CA LEU A 351 10.74 24.53 -22.05
C LEU A 351 11.67 24.75 -23.27
N ARG A 352 13.00 24.76 -23.06
CA ARG A 352 13.97 24.85 -24.16
C ARG A 352 13.80 23.70 -25.16
N LEU A 353 13.51 22.50 -24.68
CA LEU A 353 13.28 21.31 -25.49
C LEU A 353 11.85 21.24 -26.05
N ARG A 354 11.03 22.25 -25.81
CA ARG A 354 9.63 22.34 -26.24
C ARG A 354 8.74 21.18 -25.79
N ILE A 355 9.01 20.65 -24.60
CA ILE A 355 8.17 19.58 -24.01
C ILE A 355 6.74 20.07 -23.81
N ASP A 356 6.55 21.34 -23.47
CA ASP A 356 5.25 22.01 -23.37
C ASP A 356 4.41 21.99 -24.67
N LYS A 357 5.04 21.76 -25.81
CA LYS A 357 4.37 21.68 -27.12
C LYS A 357 4.01 20.23 -27.54
N THR A 358 4.49 19.24 -26.80
CA THR A 358 4.20 17.84 -27.12
C THR A 358 2.74 17.48 -26.80
N GLU A 359 2.15 16.59 -27.58
CA GLU A 359 0.79 16.12 -27.35
C GLU A 359 0.66 15.40 -25.98
N THR A 360 1.67 14.67 -25.56
CA THR A 360 1.69 14.02 -24.23
C THR A 360 1.55 15.03 -23.10
N TYR A 361 2.30 16.14 -23.16
CA TYR A 361 2.19 17.20 -22.17
C TYR A 361 0.82 17.85 -22.18
N LYS A 362 0.35 18.28 -23.37
CA LYS A 362 -0.96 18.95 -23.51
C LYS A 362 -2.10 18.07 -23.01
N ASN A 363 -2.07 16.78 -23.35
CA ASN A 363 -3.11 15.85 -22.90
C ASN A 363 -3.08 15.67 -21.38
N ARG A 364 -1.92 15.42 -20.77
CA ARG A 364 -1.81 15.26 -19.30
C ARG A 364 -2.31 16.52 -18.56
N VAL A 365 -1.91 17.70 -19.01
CA VAL A 365 -2.34 18.97 -18.38
C VAL A 365 -3.85 19.19 -18.57
N LYS A 366 -4.39 18.93 -19.76
CA LYS A 366 -5.81 19.06 -20.06
C LYS A 366 -6.68 18.08 -19.25
N GLU A 367 -6.25 16.84 -19.11
CA GLU A 367 -6.94 15.83 -18.29
C GLU A 367 -6.98 16.26 -16.83
N TYR A 368 -5.85 16.76 -16.29
CA TYR A 368 -5.80 17.27 -14.93
C TYR A 368 -6.69 18.53 -14.76
N GLU A 369 -6.61 19.50 -15.67
CA GLU A 369 -7.45 20.68 -15.67
C GLU A 369 -8.93 20.31 -15.65
N ASN A 370 -9.35 19.37 -16.51
CA ASN A 370 -10.72 18.87 -16.55
C ASN A 370 -11.14 18.27 -15.21
N SER A 371 -10.26 17.50 -14.55
CA SER A 371 -10.56 16.89 -13.25
C SER A 371 -10.72 17.95 -12.14
N VAL A 372 -9.88 18.99 -12.15
CA VAL A 372 -9.96 20.11 -11.19
C VAL A 372 -11.24 20.93 -11.42
N ILE A 373 -11.58 21.23 -12.66
CA ILE A 373 -12.80 21.97 -13.03
C ILE A 373 -14.04 21.18 -12.62
N PHE A 374 -14.07 19.88 -12.91
CA PHE A 374 -15.15 19.00 -12.47
C PHE A 374 -15.30 19.01 -10.95
N GLY A 375 -14.18 18.85 -10.22
CA GLY A 375 -14.17 18.94 -8.76
C GLY A 375 -14.67 20.28 -8.23
N ALA A 376 -14.29 21.39 -8.86
CA ALA A 376 -14.76 22.73 -8.50
C ALA A 376 -16.27 22.86 -8.71
N PHE A 377 -16.82 22.30 -9.79
CA PHE A 377 -18.26 22.29 -10.01
C PHE A 377 -19.00 21.52 -8.91
N ILE A 378 -18.52 20.33 -8.60
CA ILE A 378 -19.08 19.51 -7.52
C ILE A 378 -19.08 20.28 -6.19
N GLN A 379 -17.96 20.87 -5.80
CA GLN A 379 -17.82 21.56 -4.51
C GLN A 379 -18.60 22.87 -4.42
N LYS A 380 -18.69 23.62 -5.52
CA LYS A 380 -19.26 24.98 -5.48
C LYS A 380 -20.71 25.05 -5.97
N VAL A 381 -21.16 24.06 -6.75
CA VAL A 381 -22.49 24.06 -7.36
C VAL A 381 -23.37 22.95 -6.82
N VAL A 382 -22.83 21.72 -6.72
CA VAL A 382 -23.64 20.55 -6.35
C VAL A 382 -23.74 20.37 -4.84
N VAL A 383 -22.59 20.40 -4.14
CA VAL A 383 -22.53 20.13 -2.69
C VAL A 383 -23.35 21.11 -1.83
N PRO A 384 -23.39 22.43 -2.12
CA PRO A 384 -24.17 23.36 -1.32
C PRO A 384 -25.67 23.07 -1.26
N ASP A 385 -26.23 22.39 -2.29
CA ASP A 385 -27.64 22.04 -2.37
C ASP A 385 -27.95 20.70 -1.67
N ILE A 386 -26.96 20.01 -1.12
CA ILE A 386 -27.15 18.72 -0.46
C ILE A 386 -27.38 18.92 1.03
N GLU A 387 -28.63 18.78 1.45
CA GLU A 387 -29.00 18.77 2.86
C GLU A 387 -29.07 17.33 3.39
N LEU A 388 -28.52 17.09 4.57
CA LEU A 388 -28.68 15.84 5.31
C LEU A 388 -29.68 16.04 6.45
N LYS A 389 -30.84 15.41 6.34
CA LYS A 389 -31.88 15.46 7.38
C LYS A 389 -31.70 14.28 8.34
N GLU A 390 -31.84 14.53 9.63
CA GLU A 390 -31.66 13.49 10.65
C GLU A 390 -32.64 12.32 10.50
N GLU A 391 -33.87 12.62 10.03
CA GLU A 391 -34.86 11.58 9.74
C GLU A 391 -34.40 10.61 8.65
N GLU A 392 -33.70 11.11 7.63
CA GLU A 392 -33.15 10.26 6.56
C GLU A 392 -32.03 9.35 7.07
N LEU A 393 -31.19 9.87 7.97
CA LEU A 393 -30.13 9.08 8.60
C LEU A 393 -30.71 7.98 9.49
N LYS A 394 -31.77 8.31 10.26
CA LYS A 394 -32.49 7.34 11.08
C LYS A 394 -33.20 6.28 10.25
N THR A 395 -33.81 6.68 9.15
CA THR A 395 -34.44 5.75 8.20
C THR A 395 -33.41 4.79 7.63
N TYR A 396 -32.28 5.32 7.14
CA TYR A 396 -31.18 4.49 6.64
C TYR A 396 -30.66 3.50 7.70
N TYR A 397 -30.45 3.97 8.93
CA TYR A 397 -30.03 3.11 10.05
C TYR A 397 -31.02 1.98 10.30
N ASN A 398 -32.32 2.27 10.34
CA ASN A 398 -33.34 1.26 10.60
C ASN A 398 -33.45 0.24 9.47
N ASP A 399 -33.37 0.69 8.21
CA ASP A 399 -33.41 -0.19 7.04
C ASP A 399 -32.19 -1.11 6.95
N HIS A 400 -31.05 -0.67 7.50
CA HIS A 400 -29.78 -1.39 7.48
C HIS A 400 -29.33 -1.84 8.89
N ILE A 401 -30.26 -1.93 9.84
CA ILE A 401 -29.96 -2.22 11.27
C ILE A 401 -29.08 -3.46 11.45
N LYS A 402 -29.21 -4.46 10.59
CA LYS A 402 -28.39 -5.68 10.63
C LYS A 402 -26.91 -5.43 10.38
N GLU A 403 -26.55 -4.40 9.61
CA GLU A 403 -25.17 -4.02 9.30
C GLU A 403 -24.52 -3.29 10.47
N TYR A 404 -25.34 -2.70 11.36
CA TYR A 404 -24.94 -1.99 12.55
C TYR A 404 -25.19 -2.81 13.84
N THR A 405 -25.51 -4.09 13.69
CA THR A 405 -25.72 -4.99 14.84
C THR A 405 -24.44 -5.78 15.10
N MET A 406 -23.91 -5.63 16.33
CA MET A 406 -22.81 -6.48 16.77
C MET A 406 -23.32 -7.93 16.80
N PRO A 407 -22.62 -8.85 16.14
CA PRO A 407 -23.05 -10.23 16.10
C PRO A 407 -23.00 -10.85 17.49
N GLU A 408 -23.84 -11.84 17.72
CA GLU A 408 -23.77 -12.68 18.91
C GLU A 408 -22.38 -13.32 19.00
N MET A 409 -21.79 -13.30 20.19
CA MET A 409 -20.51 -13.95 20.49
C MET A 409 -20.72 -14.98 21.61
N MET A 410 -20.05 -16.12 21.47
CA MET A 410 -20.10 -17.17 22.47
C MET A 410 -18.69 -17.59 22.89
N LYS A 411 -18.55 -17.88 24.17
CA LYS A 411 -17.37 -18.48 24.76
C LYS A 411 -17.65 -19.97 24.95
N ILE A 412 -17.02 -20.82 24.14
CA ILE A 412 -17.29 -22.25 24.08
C ILE A 412 -16.02 -23.02 24.40
N ASN A 413 -16.13 -24.02 25.26
CA ASN A 413 -15.14 -25.08 25.42
C ASN A 413 -15.65 -26.37 24.82
N SER A 414 -14.76 -27.24 24.36
CA SER A 414 -15.13 -28.54 23.79
C SER A 414 -14.25 -29.69 24.28
N LEU A 415 -14.86 -30.86 24.47
CA LEU A 415 -14.18 -32.14 24.52
C LEU A 415 -14.54 -32.91 23.26
N VAL A 416 -13.59 -33.65 22.68
CA VAL A 416 -13.74 -34.31 21.36
C VAL A 416 -13.56 -35.81 21.54
N PHE A 417 -14.45 -36.59 20.89
CA PHE A 417 -14.50 -38.05 20.99
C PHE A 417 -14.71 -38.68 19.64
N ALA A 418 -14.15 -39.92 19.45
CA ALA A 418 -14.41 -40.73 18.26
C ALA A 418 -15.73 -41.45 18.31
N LYS A 419 -16.32 -41.64 19.50
CA LYS A 419 -17.59 -42.37 19.68
C LYS A 419 -18.58 -41.49 20.45
N ARG A 420 -19.82 -41.57 20.02
CA ARG A 420 -20.93 -40.82 20.60
C ARG A 420 -21.14 -41.12 22.09
N GLU A 421 -21.03 -42.37 22.50
CA GLU A 421 -21.22 -42.84 23.88
C GLU A 421 -20.33 -42.13 24.87
N PHE A 422 -19.05 -41.89 24.51
CA PHE A 422 -18.12 -41.15 25.38
C PHE A 422 -18.46 -39.67 25.48
N ALA A 423 -18.89 -39.04 24.41
CA ALA A 423 -19.35 -37.66 24.43
C ALA A 423 -20.61 -37.49 25.28
N GLU A 424 -21.58 -38.40 25.18
CA GLU A 424 -22.79 -38.40 26.00
C GLU A 424 -22.46 -38.62 27.48
N THR A 425 -21.56 -39.56 27.80
CA THR A 425 -21.06 -39.78 29.18
C THR A 425 -20.40 -38.55 29.75
N ALA A 426 -19.55 -37.85 28.97
CA ALA A 426 -18.93 -36.61 29.40
C ALA A 426 -19.96 -35.51 29.66
N LEU A 427 -20.97 -35.39 28.78
CA LEU A 427 -22.05 -34.42 28.96
C LEU A 427 -22.91 -34.73 30.22
N GLU A 428 -23.18 -36.00 30.52
CA GLU A 428 -23.87 -36.37 31.74
C GLU A 428 -23.06 -35.98 33.00
N LYS A 429 -21.76 -36.23 33.01
CA LYS A 429 -20.88 -35.84 34.11
C LYS A 429 -20.86 -34.32 34.28
N LEU A 430 -20.77 -33.54 33.18
CA LEU A 430 -20.87 -32.08 33.21
C LEU A 430 -22.20 -31.61 33.80
N ARG A 431 -23.32 -32.19 33.38
CA ARG A 431 -24.65 -31.85 33.90
C ARG A 431 -24.83 -32.20 35.40
N LYS A 432 -24.09 -33.20 35.89
CA LYS A 432 -24.02 -33.56 37.32
C LYS A 432 -23.05 -32.69 38.14
N GLY A 433 -22.40 -31.69 37.47
CA GLY A 433 -21.52 -30.74 38.14
C GLY A 433 -20.05 -31.11 38.18
N THR A 434 -19.63 -32.12 37.40
CA THR A 434 -18.19 -32.41 37.26
C THR A 434 -17.49 -31.24 36.55
N ASP A 435 -16.33 -30.85 37.08
CA ASP A 435 -15.54 -29.75 36.55
C ASP A 435 -15.06 -30.05 35.14
N PHE A 436 -15.18 -29.04 34.23
CA PHE A 436 -14.83 -29.20 32.84
C PHE A 436 -13.31 -29.44 32.67
N GLN A 437 -12.49 -28.73 33.45
CA GLN A 437 -11.03 -28.85 33.32
C GLN A 437 -10.57 -30.24 33.78
N TRP A 438 -11.20 -30.76 34.85
CA TRP A 438 -10.95 -32.14 35.30
C TRP A 438 -11.28 -33.16 34.20
N LEU A 439 -12.40 -32.98 33.48
CA LEU A 439 -12.81 -33.86 32.36
C LEU A 439 -11.85 -33.71 31.17
N THR A 440 -11.25 -32.55 30.93
CA THR A 440 -10.26 -32.37 29.90
C THR A 440 -9.04 -33.28 30.08
N GLU A 441 -8.71 -33.63 31.31
CA GLU A 441 -7.57 -34.50 31.63
C GLU A 441 -7.99 -35.97 31.83
N ASN A 442 -9.25 -36.23 32.22
CA ASN A 442 -9.69 -37.55 32.68
C ASN A 442 -10.88 -38.15 31.93
N ALA A 443 -11.36 -37.58 30.85
CA ALA A 443 -12.48 -38.12 30.10
C ALA A 443 -12.04 -39.33 29.27
N GLU A 444 -12.71 -40.47 29.48
CA GLU A 444 -12.45 -41.68 28.72
C GLU A 444 -12.81 -41.52 27.25
N GLY A 445 -11.94 -41.97 26.35
CA GLY A 445 -12.15 -41.95 24.92
C GLY A 445 -11.99 -40.57 24.27
N GLN A 446 -11.46 -39.59 25.01
CA GLN A 446 -11.16 -38.25 24.48
C GLN A 446 -10.03 -38.32 23.46
N ILE A 447 -10.16 -37.54 22.39
CA ILE A 447 -9.13 -37.39 21.35
C ILE A 447 -8.29 -36.15 21.67
N ASP A 448 -6.98 -36.28 21.53
CA ASP A 448 -6.06 -35.13 21.60
C ASP A 448 -6.26 -34.22 20.37
N LYS A 449 -6.63 -32.98 20.63
CA LYS A 449 -6.91 -31.96 19.62
C LYS A 449 -5.70 -31.59 18.76
N SER A 450 -4.50 -31.88 19.21
CA SER A 450 -3.26 -31.60 18.47
C SER A 450 -3.01 -32.54 17.30
N ASN A 451 -3.70 -33.68 17.25
CA ASN A 451 -3.40 -34.79 16.34
C ASN A 451 -4.14 -34.73 14.98
N SER A 452 -5.04 -33.78 14.75
CA SER A 452 -5.75 -33.67 13.45
C SER A 452 -6.12 -32.23 13.12
N LYS A 453 -5.91 -31.86 11.84
CA LYS A 453 -6.34 -30.55 11.30
C LYS A 453 -7.85 -30.42 11.14
N ASP A 454 -8.59 -31.54 11.16
CA ASP A 454 -10.02 -31.58 10.96
C ASP A 454 -10.84 -31.48 12.26
N ILE A 455 -10.15 -31.33 13.39
CA ILE A 455 -10.78 -31.18 14.70
C ILE A 455 -11.03 -29.69 14.99
N LEU A 456 -12.33 -29.35 15.23
CA LEU A 456 -12.70 -28.02 15.69
C LEU A 456 -12.21 -27.80 17.12
N ASN A 457 -11.38 -26.78 17.31
CA ASN A 457 -10.83 -26.46 18.62
C ASN A 457 -11.51 -25.23 19.22
N PHE A 458 -12.31 -25.44 20.28
CA PHE A 458 -12.91 -24.40 21.06
C PHE A 458 -12.16 -24.26 22.39
N GLU A 459 -11.37 -23.20 22.50
CA GLU A 459 -10.44 -22.97 23.64
C GLU A 459 -10.97 -21.99 24.69
N GLY A 460 -12.27 -21.80 24.77
CA GLY A 460 -12.84 -20.83 25.72
C GLY A 460 -12.51 -19.36 25.40
N LYS A 461 -12.27 -19.04 24.13
CA LYS A 461 -12.23 -17.66 23.61
C LYS A 461 -13.61 -17.26 23.11
N PHE A 462 -13.92 -15.97 23.11
CA PHE A 462 -15.12 -15.48 22.46
C PHE A 462 -15.01 -15.65 20.94
N LEU A 463 -16.00 -16.32 20.36
CA LEU A 463 -16.14 -16.57 18.94
C LEU A 463 -17.45 -15.95 18.46
N THR A 464 -17.39 -15.32 17.29
CA THR A 464 -18.61 -14.83 16.63
C THR A 464 -19.43 -16.00 16.12
N THR A 465 -20.70 -16.07 16.50
CA THR A 465 -21.58 -17.20 16.05
C THR A 465 -21.69 -17.31 14.55
N LYS A 466 -21.55 -16.19 13.81
CA LYS A 466 -21.52 -16.19 12.34
C LYS A 466 -20.37 -17.03 11.74
N ASP A 467 -19.22 -17.02 12.40
CA ASP A 467 -17.99 -17.65 11.91
C ASP A 467 -17.91 -19.13 12.26
N LEU A 468 -18.86 -19.62 13.06
CA LEU A 468 -18.94 -21.02 13.43
C LEU A 468 -19.57 -21.85 12.27
N PRO A 469 -19.13 -23.11 12.09
CA PRO A 469 -19.77 -24.03 11.15
C PRO A 469 -21.27 -24.13 11.37
N GLU A 470 -22.04 -24.31 10.29
CA GLU A 470 -23.51 -24.32 10.35
C GLU A 470 -24.05 -25.37 11.32
N GLY A 471 -23.46 -26.57 11.36
CA GLY A 471 -23.83 -27.63 12.29
C GLY A 471 -23.64 -27.22 13.75
N VAL A 472 -22.52 -26.55 14.08
CA VAL A 472 -22.27 -26.01 15.42
C VAL A 472 -23.32 -24.96 15.75
N ARG A 473 -23.57 -23.99 14.86
CA ARG A 473 -24.58 -22.94 15.07
C ARG A 473 -25.97 -23.49 15.38
N LYS A 474 -26.37 -24.55 14.65
CA LYS A 474 -27.66 -25.23 14.91
C LYS A 474 -27.69 -25.88 16.29
N SER A 475 -26.61 -26.56 16.70
CA SER A 475 -26.55 -27.26 17.99
C SER A 475 -26.55 -26.33 19.20
N ILE A 476 -26.01 -25.11 19.04
CA ILE A 476 -25.92 -24.11 20.12
C ILE A 476 -27.00 -23.01 20.03
N SER A 477 -28.00 -23.18 19.18
CA SER A 477 -29.09 -22.20 19.06
C SER A 477 -29.88 -22.11 20.39
N GLY A 478 -30.08 -20.88 20.88
CA GLY A 478 -30.87 -20.61 22.09
C GLY A 478 -30.25 -21.07 23.41
N VAL A 479 -28.95 -21.34 23.42
CA VAL A 479 -28.22 -21.73 24.65
C VAL A 479 -28.00 -20.54 25.61
N ARG A 480 -27.77 -20.85 26.86
CA ARG A 480 -27.40 -19.91 27.94
C ARG A 480 -26.04 -20.29 28.54
N PRO A 481 -25.36 -19.36 29.21
CA PRO A 481 -24.17 -19.71 29.98
C PRO A 481 -24.45 -20.87 30.93
N GLY A 482 -23.57 -21.87 30.93
CA GLY A 482 -23.73 -23.09 31.72
C GLY A 482 -24.43 -24.25 30.98
N ASP A 483 -24.94 -24.02 29.76
CA ASP A 483 -25.53 -25.09 28.96
C ASP A 483 -24.46 -25.98 28.34
N PHE A 484 -24.83 -27.27 28.16
CA PHE A 484 -24.02 -28.28 27.50
C PHE A 484 -24.75 -28.83 26.30
N ARG A 485 -24.05 -29.00 25.15
CA ARG A 485 -24.62 -29.50 23.89
C ARG A 485 -23.74 -30.59 23.28
N LEU A 486 -24.39 -31.57 22.66
CA LEU A 486 -23.74 -32.53 21.80
C LEU A 486 -23.72 -31.97 20.37
N TYR A 487 -22.57 -32.03 19.74
CA TYR A 487 -22.42 -31.75 18.32
C TYR A 487 -21.69 -32.91 17.63
N GLU A 488 -22.20 -33.34 16.48
CA GLU A 488 -21.58 -34.33 15.61
C GLU A 488 -21.09 -33.63 14.36
N SER A 489 -19.79 -33.74 14.07
CA SER A 489 -19.20 -33.14 12.88
C SER A 489 -19.36 -34.03 11.65
N VAL A 490 -19.17 -33.43 10.47
CA VAL A 490 -19.26 -34.12 9.17
C VAL A 490 -18.18 -35.19 9.05
N GLU A 491 -17.06 -34.99 9.74
CA GLU A 491 -15.90 -35.90 9.80
C GLU A 491 -16.14 -37.10 10.76
N GLY A 492 -17.30 -37.13 11.45
CA GLY A 492 -17.67 -38.22 12.36
C GLY A 492 -17.13 -38.07 13.79
N TYR A 493 -16.66 -36.88 14.19
CA TYR A 493 -16.28 -36.60 15.58
C TYR A 493 -17.47 -36.11 16.39
N PHE A 494 -17.50 -36.47 17.68
CA PHE A 494 -18.51 -36.06 18.64
C PHE A 494 -17.94 -35.08 19.64
N TYR A 495 -18.60 -33.93 19.79
CA TYR A 495 -18.15 -32.85 20.67
C TYR A 495 -19.12 -32.67 21.83
N ALA A 496 -18.59 -32.73 23.04
CA ALA A 496 -19.28 -32.20 24.22
C ALA A 496 -18.93 -30.72 24.33
N LEU A 497 -19.86 -29.85 23.94
CA LEU A 497 -19.71 -28.40 23.99
C LEU A 497 -20.19 -27.86 25.34
N ALA A 498 -19.37 -27.07 26.01
CA ALA A 498 -19.71 -26.34 27.23
C ALA A 498 -19.76 -24.83 26.94
N ILE A 499 -20.92 -24.24 27.10
CA ILE A 499 -21.15 -22.82 26.87
C ILE A 499 -20.78 -22.05 28.14
N GLN A 500 -19.68 -21.32 28.13
CA GLN A 500 -19.20 -20.56 29.27
C GLN A 500 -19.88 -19.21 29.39
N ASP A 501 -20.06 -18.52 28.24
CA ASP A 501 -20.66 -17.19 28.23
C ASP A 501 -21.30 -16.90 26.85
N VAL A 502 -22.29 -16.00 26.84
CA VAL A 502 -23.02 -15.58 25.64
C VAL A 502 -23.23 -14.08 25.70
N ILE A 503 -22.65 -13.38 24.72
CA ILE A 503 -22.89 -11.96 24.48
C ILE A 503 -23.93 -11.88 23.37
N PRO A 504 -25.18 -11.46 23.66
CA PRO A 504 -26.24 -11.41 22.65
C PRO A 504 -25.94 -10.36 21.57
N ALA A 505 -26.46 -10.57 20.38
CA ALA A 505 -26.44 -9.59 19.32
C ALA A 505 -27.08 -8.28 19.81
N LYS A 506 -26.37 -7.16 19.64
CA LYS A 506 -26.85 -5.85 20.08
C LYS A 506 -26.66 -4.82 18.97
N PRO A 507 -27.71 -4.09 18.56
CA PRO A 507 -27.57 -2.97 17.66
C PRO A 507 -26.66 -1.90 18.27
N GLN A 508 -25.70 -1.41 17.48
CA GLN A 508 -24.90 -0.24 17.83
C GLN A 508 -25.84 0.97 17.93
N PRO A 509 -25.76 1.80 18.96
CA PRO A 509 -26.61 3.00 19.06
C PRO A 509 -26.49 3.90 17.83
N PHE A 510 -27.61 4.49 17.38
CA PHE A 510 -27.65 5.36 16.23
C PHE A 510 -26.60 6.50 16.30
N GLU A 511 -26.43 7.11 17.47
CA GLU A 511 -25.47 8.23 17.65
C GLU A 511 -24.02 7.80 17.38
N GLU A 512 -23.65 6.57 17.66
CA GLU A 512 -22.32 6.03 17.36
C GLU A 512 -22.15 5.74 15.86
N ALA A 513 -23.22 5.27 15.19
CA ALA A 513 -23.22 4.96 13.76
C ALA A 513 -23.45 6.21 12.88
N LYS A 514 -24.01 7.27 13.43
CA LYS A 514 -24.50 8.48 12.74
C LYS A 514 -23.49 9.08 11.79
N LYS A 515 -22.23 9.24 12.20
CA LYS A 515 -21.19 9.83 11.36
C LYS A 515 -20.91 8.98 10.12
N LYS A 516 -20.86 7.66 10.26
CA LYS A 516 -20.65 6.71 9.16
C LYS A 516 -21.84 6.72 8.21
N ILE A 517 -23.05 6.70 8.77
CA ILE A 517 -24.30 6.76 8.00
C ILE A 517 -24.41 8.07 7.22
N ALA A 518 -24.10 9.20 7.86
CA ALA A 518 -24.09 10.50 7.20
C ALA A 518 -23.16 10.53 5.98
N GLY A 519 -21.99 9.91 6.05
CA GLY A 519 -21.10 9.76 4.90
C GLY A 519 -21.74 8.96 3.76
N ILE A 520 -22.37 7.82 4.07
CA ILE A 520 -23.00 6.97 3.06
C ILE A 520 -24.18 7.68 2.39
N VAL A 521 -25.07 8.28 3.19
CA VAL A 521 -26.25 9.02 2.69
C VAL A 521 -25.84 10.24 1.88
N PHE A 522 -24.76 10.94 2.32
CA PHE A 522 -24.21 12.06 1.55
C PHE A 522 -23.68 11.60 0.19
N ASP A 523 -22.90 10.52 0.13
CA ASP A 523 -22.35 9.99 -1.12
C ASP A 523 -23.46 9.57 -2.10
N ASP A 524 -24.55 8.98 -1.60
CA ASP A 524 -25.69 8.58 -2.42
C ASP A 524 -26.48 9.81 -2.93
N LYS A 525 -26.67 10.82 -2.09
CA LYS A 525 -27.28 12.10 -2.51
C LYS A 525 -26.41 12.83 -3.53
N LEU A 526 -25.10 12.85 -3.32
CA LEU A 526 -24.16 13.46 -4.25
C LEU A 526 -24.22 12.80 -5.62
N LYS A 527 -24.21 11.45 -5.68
CA LYS A 527 -24.36 10.72 -6.94
C LYS A 527 -25.64 11.08 -7.68
N LYS A 528 -26.77 11.12 -6.95
CA LYS A 528 -28.08 11.51 -7.53
C LYS A 528 -28.06 12.94 -8.03
N ALA A 529 -27.56 13.87 -7.24
CA ALA A 529 -27.51 15.29 -7.62
C ALA A 529 -26.62 15.52 -8.87
N VAL A 530 -25.48 14.82 -8.96
CA VAL A 530 -24.61 14.87 -10.16
C VAL A 530 -25.33 14.31 -11.39
N GLU A 531 -26.07 13.21 -11.24
CA GLU A 531 -26.85 12.63 -12.36
C GLU A 531 -27.96 13.58 -12.80
N GLU A 532 -28.72 14.17 -11.87
CA GLU A 532 -29.74 15.15 -12.16
C GLU A 532 -29.20 16.40 -12.88
N TRP A 533 -28.05 16.90 -12.47
CA TRP A 533 -27.36 17.97 -13.18
C TRP A 533 -26.99 17.56 -14.60
N ALA A 534 -26.42 16.36 -14.76
CA ALA A 534 -26.05 15.85 -16.06
C ALA A 534 -27.27 15.65 -16.98
N GLU A 535 -28.40 15.20 -16.45
CA GLU A 535 -29.67 15.08 -17.21
C GLU A 535 -30.20 16.45 -17.66
N LYS A 536 -30.20 17.44 -16.77
CA LYS A 536 -30.56 18.82 -17.12
C LYS A 536 -29.70 19.39 -18.25
N LEU A 537 -28.38 19.18 -18.14
CA LEU A 537 -27.43 19.63 -19.17
C LEU A 537 -27.62 18.87 -20.49
N ARG A 538 -27.89 17.56 -20.43
CA ARG A 538 -28.13 16.74 -21.63
C ARG A 538 -29.39 17.20 -22.39
N ALA A 539 -30.40 17.61 -21.68
CA ALA A 539 -31.66 18.10 -22.29
C ALA A 539 -31.47 19.35 -23.16
N VAL A 540 -30.43 20.15 -22.90
CA VAL A 540 -30.13 21.41 -23.61
C VAL A 540 -28.87 21.34 -24.47
N SER A 541 -28.26 20.18 -24.60
CA SER A 541 -26.99 19.97 -25.32
C SER A 541 -27.16 19.03 -26.52
N ASP A 542 -26.36 19.23 -27.58
CA ASP A 542 -26.29 18.30 -28.73
C ASP A 542 -25.36 17.12 -28.37
N VAL A 543 -25.97 15.98 -28.03
CA VAL A 543 -25.24 14.74 -27.69
C VAL A 543 -25.52 13.68 -28.75
N LYS A 544 -24.47 13.27 -29.47
CA LYS A 544 -24.52 12.20 -30.47
C LYS A 544 -23.66 11.02 -30.02
N VAL A 545 -24.25 9.86 -29.89
CA VAL A 545 -23.58 8.61 -29.56
C VAL A 545 -23.43 7.78 -30.83
N TYR A 546 -22.19 7.36 -31.12
CA TYR A 546 -21.86 6.56 -32.31
C TYR A 546 -21.58 5.11 -31.97
N LEU A 547 -21.28 4.81 -30.69
CA LEU A 547 -21.06 3.45 -30.24
C LEU A 547 -22.41 2.87 -29.80
N THR A 548 -22.89 1.84 -30.48
CA THR A 548 -24.05 1.03 -30.08
C THR A 548 -23.59 -0.30 -29.53
N TYR A 549 -24.22 -0.78 -28.46
CA TYR A 549 -23.88 -2.01 -27.74
C TYR A 549 -24.85 -3.16 -28.12
#